data_8317a211205a8f88f9ada0304c1c54d6
#
_entry.id   8317a211205a8f88f9ada0304c1c54d6
#
_cell.length_a   1.000
_cell.length_b   1.000
_cell.length_c   1.000
_cell.angle_alpha   90.00
_cell.angle_beta   90.00
_cell.angle_gamma   90.00
#
_symmetry.space_group_name_H-M   'P 1'
#
loop_
_entity.id
_entity.type
_entity.pdbx_description
1 polymer ?
#
loop_
_entity_poly.entity_id
_entity_poly.type
_entity_poly.pdbx_seq_one_letter_code
_entity_poly.pdbx_strand_id
1 'polypeptide(L)'
;MGKSRLTNEIISFLEKNASNLTAKECSEYLHCSESNIRNYCKKLNLQLKNGIRKSHLNLDQFLNFTSESAYILGWIXSDGYVYKNTITIEIIDKDAKELIPIMQTIGIWNVRTRYRKNRQPQTIITCSSKEVAEYLRSLGKYPKSVESHTNVLATIPLHLRKYFILGLIDGDGCFYLNKSQNIIQISISGSENQDXTGIFNYFTSLGISSNIHVQKTPICCSAIRITNRKGILKLITELYIDTQLGLSRKREKAGEIKNYIMYENKSIKGSRKSD
;
A
#
# COMPACT_ATOMS: atom_id res chain seq x y z
N MET A 1 25.37 24.76 12.83
CA MET A 1 24.27 25.64 12.43
C MET A 1 23.96 26.59 13.56
N GLY A 2 24.25 27.89 13.39
CA GLY A 2 23.97 28.91 14.43
C GLY A 2 22.47 29.07 14.66
N LYS A 3 22.08 29.27 15.89
CA LYS A 3 20.69 29.61 16.24
C LYS A 3 20.35 30.94 15.54
N SER A 4 19.43 30.92 14.59
CA SER A 4 18.91 32.15 14.00
C SER A 4 18.32 33.02 15.11
N ARG A 5 18.79 34.25 15.22
CA ARG A 5 18.27 35.22 16.19
C ARG A 5 17.00 35.87 15.64
N LEU A 6 16.07 36.13 16.54
CA LEU A 6 14.86 36.89 16.21
C LEU A 6 15.26 38.37 16.03
N THR A 7 15.31 38.83 14.80
CA THR A 7 15.70 40.23 14.49
C THR A 7 14.46 41.10 14.34
N ASN A 8 14.63 42.42 14.41
CA ASN A 8 13.54 43.39 14.21
C ASN A 8 12.88 43.22 12.83
N GLU A 9 13.66 42.87 11.83
CA GLU A 9 13.16 42.60 10.48
C GLU A 9 12.21 41.38 10.46
N ILE A 10 12.61 40.30 11.13
CA ILE A 10 11.77 39.09 11.26
C ILE A 10 10.48 39.43 12.03
N ILE A 11 10.60 40.17 13.13
CA ILE A 11 9.46 40.58 13.95
C ILE A 11 8.46 41.36 13.08
N SER A 12 8.92 42.41 12.43
CA SER A 12 8.10 43.31 11.60
C SER A 12 7.40 42.52 10.47
N PHE A 13 8.14 41.62 9.80
CA PHE A 13 7.57 40.77 8.75
C PHE A 13 6.46 39.89 9.31
N LEU A 14 6.71 39.20 10.42
CA LEU A 14 5.75 38.26 10.99
C LEU A 14 4.50 38.95 11.52
N GLU A 15 4.65 40.11 12.19
CA GLU A 15 3.51 40.91 12.65
C GLU A 15 2.59 41.32 11.50
N LYS A 16 3.16 41.64 10.36
CA LYS A 16 2.39 42.09 9.19
C LYS A 16 1.76 40.91 8.42
N ASN A 17 2.42 39.75 8.39
CA ASN A 17 2.09 38.70 7.42
C ASN A 17 1.68 37.35 8.01
N ALA A 18 1.91 37.08 9.31
CA ALA A 18 1.69 35.74 9.90
C ALA A 18 0.24 35.25 9.68
N SER A 19 -0.74 36.10 9.84
CA SER A 19 -2.16 35.73 9.68
C SER A 19 -2.50 35.30 8.24
N ASN A 20 -1.69 35.71 7.27
CA ASN A 20 -1.95 35.48 5.85
C ASN A 20 -1.02 34.42 5.22
N LEU A 21 0.06 34.05 5.91
CA LEU A 21 1.08 33.12 5.40
C LEU A 21 1.24 31.92 6.32
N THR A 22 1.50 30.76 5.72
CA THR A 22 1.85 29.53 6.43
C THR A 22 3.27 29.61 6.95
N ALA A 23 3.64 28.74 7.91
CA ALA A 23 5.03 28.66 8.39
C ALA A 23 6.02 28.39 7.25
N LYS A 24 5.62 27.62 6.24
CA LYS A 24 6.45 27.29 5.10
C LYS A 24 6.71 28.55 4.25
N GLU A 25 5.67 29.27 3.91
CA GLU A 25 5.78 30.51 3.13
C GLU A 25 6.65 31.56 3.84
N CYS A 26 6.46 31.73 5.16
CA CYS A 26 7.31 32.63 5.96
C CYS A 26 8.77 32.13 5.99
N SER A 27 8.97 30.81 6.10
CA SER A 27 10.30 30.16 6.10
C SER A 27 11.06 30.44 4.80
N GLU A 28 10.39 30.32 3.66
CA GLU A 28 10.95 30.58 2.34
C GLU A 28 11.34 32.05 2.18
N TYR A 29 10.48 32.96 2.64
CA TYR A 29 10.71 34.41 2.52
C TYR A 29 11.85 34.89 3.44
N LEU A 30 11.86 34.41 4.70
CA LEU A 30 12.83 34.85 5.72
C LEU A 30 14.12 33.99 5.74
N HIS A 31 14.23 33.00 4.87
CA HIS A 31 15.39 32.10 4.77
C HIS A 31 15.75 31.45 6.13
N CYS A 32 14.73 31.06 6.90
CA CYS A 32 14.93 30.37 8.18
C CYS A 32 13.99 29.15 8.28
N SER A 33 14.26 28.24 9.19
CA SER A 33 13.50 27.00 9.28
C SER A 33 12.04 27.25 9.71
N GLU A 34 11.10 26.40 9.23
CA GLU A 34 9.71 26.47 9.67
C GLU A 34 9.57 26.34 11.19
N SER A 35 10.45 25.53 11.82
CA SER A 35 10.46 25.36 13.27
C SER A 35 10.77 26.70 13.97
N ASN A 36 11.74 27.47 13.44
CA ASN A 36 12.04 28.79 13.98
C ASN A 36 10.86 29.75 13.79
N ILE A 37 10.22 29.75 12.61
CA ILE A 37 9.03 30.57 12.36
C ILE A 37 7.94 30.29 13.39
N ARG A 38 7.62 28.98 13.62
CA ARG A 38 6.60 28.60 14.61
C ARG A 38 6.97 29.07 16.02
N ASN A 39 8.25 28.93 16.38
CA ASN A 39 8.75 29.38 17.69
C ASN A 39 8.69 30.91 17.82
N TYR A 40 9.04 31.66 16.78
CA TYR A 40 8.95 33.12 16.77
C TYR A 40 7.50 33.59 16.89
N CYS A 41 6.60 33.02 16.10
CA CYS A 41 5.18 33.37 16.19
C CYS A 41 4.62 33.06 17.60
N LYS A 42 5.01 31.93 18.18
CA LYS A 42 4.62 31.59 19.57
C LYS A 42 5.11 32.66 20.57
N LYS A 43 6.38 33.08 20.44
CA LYS A 43 6.96 34.12 21.33
C LYS A 43 6.27 35.48 21.15
N LEU A 44 5.87 35.80 19.93
CA LEU A 44 5.21 37.05 19.58
C LEU A 44 3.69 37.02 19.75
N ASN A 45 3.15 35.87 20.18
CA ASN A 45 1.69 35.62 20.29
C ASN A 45 0.96 35.86 18.97
N LEU A 46 1.61 35.53 17.84
CA LEU A 46 1.04 35.66 16.51
C LEU A 46 0.50 34.33 16.02
N GLN A 47 -0.60 34.38 15.30
CA GLN A 47 -1.24 33.20 14.71
C GLN A 47 -0.89 33.12 13.23
N LEU A 48 -0.18 32.05 12.84
CA LEU A 48 0.09 31.78 11.44
C LEU A 48 -1.18 31.30 10.74
N LYS A 49 -1.29 31.63 9.46
CA LYS A 49 -2.31 31.04 8.60
C LYS A 49 -2.23 29.52 8.73
N ASN A 50 -3.33 28.89 9.10
CA ASN A 50 -3.39 27.44 9.14
C ASN A 50 -3.14 26.91 7.74
N GLY A 51 -2.07 26.15 7.59
CA GLY A 51 -1.85 25.43 6.34
C GLY A 51 -3.07 24.56 6.09
N ILE A 52 -3.57 24.59 4.86
CA ILE A 52 -4.63 23.66 4.45
C ILE A 52 -4.12 22.27 4.80
N ARG A 53 -4.91 21.49 5.54
CA ARG A 53 -4.60 20.07 5.77
C ARG A 53 -4.48 19.44 4.38
N LYS A 54 -3.25 19.13 4.02
CA LYS A 54 -2.95 18.61 2.67
C LYS A 54 -3.35 17.16 2.50
N SER A 55 -3.79 16.50 3.57
CA SER A 55 -4.23 15.11 3.46
C SER A 55 -5.68 14.97 3.92
N HIS A 56 -6.47 14.26 3.13
CA HIS A 56 -7.87 13.98 3.43
C HIS A 56 -8.27 12.66 2.81
N LEU A 57 -8.91 11.82 3.60
CA LEU A 57 -9.42 10.52 3.17
C LEU A 57 -10.80 10.35 3.78
N ASN A 58 -11.79 10.19 2.93
CA ASN A 58 -13.18 10.07 3.36
C ASN A 58 -13.49 8.60 3.66
N LEU A 59 -14.11 8.34 4.80
CA LEU A 59 -14.58 7.00 5.19
C LEU A 59 -15.52 6.40 4.14
N ASP A 60 -16.30 7.23 3.46
CA ASP A 60 -17.23 6.78 2.42
C ASP A 60 -16.56 5.92 1.34
N GLN A 61 -15.28 6.16 1.05
CA GLN A 61 -14.51 5.35 0.09
C GLN A 61 -14.36 3.88 0.52
N PHE A 62 -14.54 3.60 1.82
CA PHE A 62 -14.45 2.24 2.38
C PHE A 62 -15.80 1.71 2.87
N LEU A 63 -16.84 2.50 2.77
CA LEU A 63 -18.23 2.06 2.98
C LEU A 63 -18.91 1.77 1.64
N ASN A 64 -18.57 2.56 0.63
CA ASN A 64 -19.06 2.42 -0.75
C ASN A 64 -17.88 2.18 -1.70
N PHE A 65 -17.37 0.95 -1.69
CA PHE A 65 -16.14 0.57 -2.38
C PHE A 65 -16.19 0.81 -3.89
N THR A 66 -15.07 1.29 -4.42
CA THR A 66 -14.71 1.21 -5.85
C THR A 66 -13.58 0.20 -6.01
N SER A 67 -13.20 -0.11 -7.25
CA SER A 67 -12.02 -0.94 -7.55
C SER A 67 -10.76 -0.36 -6.92
N GLU A 68 -10.60 0.97 -7.00
CA GLU A 68 -9.43 1.68 -6.47
C GLU A 68 -9.38 1.62 -4.94
N SER A 69 -10.52 1.89 -4.26
CA SER A 69 -10.52 1.87 -2.80
C SER A 69 -10.35 0.44 -2.24
N ALA A 70 -10.88 -0.57 -2.91
CA ALA A 70 -10.64 -1.97 -2.55
C ALA A 70 -9.15 -2.33 -2.74
N TYR A 71 -8.55 -1.91 -3.85
CA TYR A 71 -7.12 -2.12 -4.14
C TYR A 71 -6.23 -1.43 -3.09
N ILE A 72 -6.53 -0.16 -2.76
CA ILE A 72 -5.76 0.59 -1.75
C ILE A 72 -5.94 -0.05 -0.36
N LEU A 73 -7.13 -0.58 -0.04
CA LEU A 73 -7.31 -1.31 1.22
C LEU A 73 -6.39 -2.55 1.27
N GLY A 74 -6.19 -3.24 0.16
CA GLY A 74 -5.22 -4.33 0.05
C GLY A 74 -3.80 -3.86 0.40
N TRP A 75 -3.39 -2.73 -0.12
CA TRP A 75 -2.09 -2.11 0.21
C TRP A 75 -1.99 -1.71 1.68
N ILE A 76 -3.03 -1.17 2.24
CA ILE A 76 -3.06 -0.87 3.67
C ILE A 76 -2.90 -2.14 4.51
N UNK A 77 -3.41 -3.13 4.12
CA UNK A 77 -3.37 -4.32 4.70
C UNK A 77 -2.16 -5.01 4.59
N SER A 78 -1.37 -4.85 3.59
CA SER A 78 0.00 -5.41 3.48
C SER A 78 1.06 -4.48 4.09
N ASP A 79 1.44 -3.45 3.38
CA ASP A 79 2.55 -2.55 3.74
C ASP A 79 2.14 -1.36 4.61
N GLY A 80 0.85 -1.22 4.90
CA GLY A 80 0.37 -0.08 5.68
C GLY A 80 0.38 -0.32 7.17
N TYR A 81 0.39 0.78 7.93
CA TYR A 81 0.13 0.75 9.35
C TYR A 81 -0.70 1.97 9.78
N VAL A 82 -1.38 1.82 10.91
CA VAL A 82 -2.21 2.89 11.47
C VAL A 82 -1.66 3.26 12.85
N TYR A 83 -1.26 4.52 12.99
CA TYR A 83 -0.81 5.05 14.28
C TYR A 83 -1.62 6.30 14.63
N LYS A 84 -2.28 6.27 15.78
CA LYS A 84 -3.26 7.31 16.15
C LYS A 84 -4.26 7.48 15.00
N ASN A 85 -4.35 8.66 14.41
CA ASN A 85 -5.27 8.97 13.30
C ASN A 85 -4.57 9.01 11.95
N THR A 86 -3.34 8.50 11.86
CA THR A 86 -2.55 8.54 10.63
C THR A 86 -2.41 7.15 10.04
N ILE A 87 -2.80 7.02 8.81
CA ILE A 87 -2.59 5.85 7.95
C ILE A 87 -1.28 6.11 7.19
N THR A 88 -0.38 5.14 7.17
CA THR A 88 0.93 5.25 6.51
C THR A 88 1.19 4.01 5.65
N ILE A 89 1.68 4.21 4.44
CA ILE A 89 2.25 3.15 3.59
C ILE A 89 3.69 3.57 3.29
N GLU A 90 4.66 2.66 3.50
CA GLU A 90 6.07 2.92 3.21
C GLU A 90 6.58 1.86 2.22
N ILE A 91 6.88 2.28 1.00
CA ILE A 91 7.23 1.39 -0.12
C ILE A 91 8.41 1.96 -0.90
N ILE A 92 9.02 1.13 -1.76
CA ILE A 92 10.12 1.59 -2.62
C ILE A 92 9.61 2.65 -3.61
N ASP A 93 10.46 3.61 -3.93
CA ASP A 93 10.10 4.76 -4.77
C ASP A 93 9.56 4.36 -6.15
N LYS A 94 10.09 3.28 -6.71
CA LYS A 94 9.63 2.76 -8.01
C LYS A 94 8.15 2.36 -7.98
N ASP A 95 7.74 1.60 -6.96
CA ASP A 95 6.34 1.16 -6.81
C ASP A 95 5.43 2.34 -6.44
N ALA A 96 5.94 3.27 -5.63
CA ALA A 96 5.19 4.47 -5.22
C ALA A 96 4.74 5.30 -6.43
N LYS A 97 5.56 5.40 -7.47
CA LYS A 97 5.23 6.15 -8.68
C LYS A 97 3.97 5.61 -9.39
N GLU A 98 3.75 4.30 -9.29
CA GLU A 98 2.55 3.66 -9.86
C GLU A 98 1.36 3.73 -8.88
N LEU A 99 1.61 3.60 -7.57
CA LEU A 99 0.55 3.57 -6.56
C LEU A 99 -0.05 4.96 -6.28
N ILE A 100 0.77 6.02 -6.23
CA ILE A 100 0.32 7.37 -5.86
C ILE A 100 -0.85 7.87 -6.73
N PRO A 101 -0.80 7.78 -8.07
CA PRO A 101 -1.94 8.23 -8.88
C PRO A 101 -3.25 7.51 -8.51
N ILE A 102 -3.18 6.22 -8.19
CA ILE A 102 -4.36 5.44 -7.78
C ILE A 102 -4.85 5.94 -6.40
N MET A 103 -3.93 6.15 -5.46
CA MET A 103 -4.28 6.68 -4.12
C MET A 103 -4.97 8.04 -4.21
N GLN A 104 -4.54 8.88 -5.15
CA GLN A 104 -5.11 10.21 -5.36
C GLN A 104 -6.55 10.18 -5.87
N THR A 105 -7.02 9.06 -6.42
CA THR A 105 -8.44 8.94 -6.83
C THR A 105 -9.38 8.81 -5.63
N ILE A 106 -8.86 8.36 -4.47
CA ILE A 106 -9.71 8.14 -3.28
C ILE A 106 -9.44 9.16 -2.16
N GLY A 107 -8.43 10.01 -2.32
CA GLY A 107 -8.14 11.00 -1.28
C GLY A 107 -6.92 11.85 -1.57
N ILE A 108 -6.61 12.74 -0.65
CA ILE A 108 -5.43 13.61 -0.72
C ILE A 108 -4.39 13.07 0.27
N TRP A 109 -3.24 12.69 -0.23
CA TRP A 109 -2.18 12.05 0.55
C TRP A 109 -0.93 12.93 0.59
N ASN A 110 -0.26 12.96 1.73
CA ASN A 110 1.07 13.57 1.86
C ASN A 110 2.11 12.53 1.42
N VAL A 111 3.02 12.95 0.56
CA VAL A 111 4.06 12.08 0.01
C VAL A 111 5.42 12.69 0.33
N ARG A 112 6.33 11.87 0.85
CA ARG A 112 7.72 12.28 1.09
C ARG A 112 8.67 11.13 0.81
N THR A 113 9.86 11.43 0.31
CA THR A 113 10.90 10.43 0.07
C THR A 113 11.84 10.35 1.28
N ARG A 114 12.21 9.14 1.66
CA ARG A 114 13.20 8.87 2.71
C ARG A 114 14.42 8.21 2.10
N TYR A 115 15.56 8.80 2.32
CA TYR A 115 16.85 8.24 1.91
C TYR A 115 17.54 7.63 3.13
N ARG A 116 17.97 6.37 3.01
CA ARG A 116 18.77 5.67 4.03
C ARG A 116 20.06 5.20 3.39
N LYS A 117 21.18 5.30 4.14
CA LYS A 117 22.49 4.84 3.66
C LYS A 117 22.41 3.36 3.26
N ASN A 118 22.92 3.04 2.09
CA ASN A 118 22.99 1.68 1.52
C ASN A 118 21.63 1.00 1.31
N ARG A 119 20.54 1.78 1.16
CA ARG A 119 19.21 1.25 0.82
C ARG A 119 18.60 2.05 -0.31
N GLN A 120 17.72 1.40 -1.06
CA GLN A 120 16.95 2.09 -2.09
C GLN A 120 16.06 3.18 -1.45
N PRO A 121 15.87 4.31 -2.14
CA PRO A 121 14.94 5.32 -1.66
C PRO A 121 13.55 4.73 -1.41
N GLN A 122 12.95 5.11 -0.31
CA GLN A 122 11.59 4.72 0.05
C GLN A 122 10.68 5.93 0.05
N THR A 123 9.47 5.74 -0.42
CA THR A 123 8.43 6.75 -0.37
C THR A 123 7.50 6.43 0.77
N ILE A 124 7.23 7.44 1.60
CA ILE A 124 6.30 7.38 2.72
C ILE A 124 5.05 8.16 2.30
N ILE A 125 3.92 7.50 2.27
CA ILE A 125 2.63 8.07 1.87
C ILE A 125 1.76 8.06 3.12
N THR A 126 1.25 9.24 3.53
CA THR A 126 0.49 9.36 4.76
C THR A 126 -0.80 10.13 4.56
N CYS A 127 -1.81 9.73 5.32
CA CYS A 127 -3.06 10.48 5.40
C CYS A 127 -3.56 10.45 6.84
N SER A 128 -4.05 11.58 7.34
CA SER A 128 -4.62 11.68 8.68
C SER A 128 -6.14 11.78 8.57
N SER A 129 -6.83 10.74 9.03
CA SER A 129 -8.28 10.67 9.11
C SER A 129 -8.66 9.85 10.34
N LYS A 130 -9.32 10.48 11.31
CA LYS A 130 -9.76 9.79 12.52
C LYS A 130 -10.75 8.68 12.19
N GLU A 131 -11.74 8.99 11.37
CA GLU A 131 -12.83 8.07 11.01
C GLU A 131 -12.28 6.82 10.28
N VAL A 132 -11.41 7.03 9.29
CA VAL A 132 -10.81 5.92 8.54
C VAL A 132 -9.88 5.11 9.45
N ALA A 133 -9.09 5.76 10.31
CA ALA A 133 -8.21 5.06 11.25
C ALA A 133 -9.01 4.20 12.23
N GLU A 134 -10.15 4.70 12.73
CA GLU A 134 -11.05 3.94 13.61
C GLU A 134 -11.69 2.76 12.86
N TYR A 135 -12.14 2.97 11.64
CA TYR A 135 -12.67 1.91 10.78
C TYR A 135 -11.63 0.81 10.53
N LEU A 136 -10.40 1.18 10.16
CA LEU A 136 -9.33 0.20 9.93
C LEU A 136 -9.03 -0.60 11.21
N ARG A 137 -9.03 0.04 12.38
CA ARG A 137 -8.85 -0.67 13.65
C ARG A 137 -10.00 -1.62 13.95
N SER A 138 -11.23 -1.26 13.61
CA SER A 138 -12.38 -2.17 13.80
C SER A 138 -12.29 -3.41 12.91
N LEU A 139 -11.56 -3.32 11.79
CA LEU A 139 -11.25 -4.47 10.93
C LEU A 139 -10.03 -5.27 11.42
N GLY A 140 -9.39 -4.84 12.51
CA GLY A 140 -8.21 -5.52 13.07
C GLY A 140 -6.87 -4.98 12.62
N LYS A 141 -6.83 -3.80 12.00
CA LYS A 141 -5.56 -3.20 11.53
C LYS A 141 -4.90 -2.37 12.64
N TYR A 142 -3.81 -2.88 13.20
CA TYR A 142 -3.01 -2.24 14.24
C TYR A 142 -1.54 -2.16 13.80
N PRO A 143 -0.69 -1.31 14.45
CA PRO A 143 0.69 -1.11 13.99
C PRO A 143 1.53 -2.37 13.84
N LYS A 144 1.33 -3.39 14.67
CA LYS A 144 2.08 -4.65 14.62
C LYS A 144 1.18 -5.85 14.90
N SER A 145 -0.09 -5.70 14.64
CA SER A 145 -1.05 -6.74 14.95
C SER A 145 -1.21 -7.74 13.82
N VAL A 146 -1.72 -8.87 14.16
CA VAL A 146 -2.27 -9.83 13.24
C VAL A 146 -3.63 -9.29 12.77
N GLU A 147 -3.80 -9.18 11.49
CA GLU A 147 -5.07 -8.78 10.90
C GLU A 147 -5.81 -10.01 10.40
N SER A 148 -7.12 -9.97 10.52
CA SER A 148 -7.96 -10.97 9.89
C SER A 148 -8.38 -10.49 8.50
N HIS A 149 -7.77 -11.06 7.46
CA HIS A 149 -8.22 -10.82 6.09
C HIS A 149 -9.66 -11.28 5.88
N THR A 150 -10.13 -12.21 6.71
CA THR A 150 -11.53 -12.69 6.70
C THR A 150 -12.49 -11.55 7.01
N ASN A 151 -12.22 -10.80 8.08
CA ASN A 151 -13.06 -9.67 8.46
C ASN A 151 -13.07 -8.58 7.38
N VAL A 152 -11.90 -8.29 6.83
CA VAL A 152 -11.77 -7.27 5.77
C VAL A 152 -12.55 -7.69 4.53
N LEU A 153 -12.35 -8.91 4.04
CA LEU A 153 -13.05 -9.43 2.85
C LEU A 153 -14.57 -9.44 3.04
N ALA A 154 -15.05 -9.65 4.27
CA ALA A 154 -16.50 -9.64 4.55
C ALA A 154 -17.15 -8.26 4.27
N THR A 155 -16.38 -7.17 4.40
CA THR A 155 -16.91 -5.82 4.16
C THR A 155 -16.92 -5.43 2.68
N ILE A 156 -16.16 -6.14 1.83
CA ILE A 156 -15.97 -5.78 0.42
C ILE A 156 -17.00 -6.53 -0.44
N PRO A 157 -17.75 -5.85 -1.31
CA PRO A 157 -18.65 -6.51 -2.26
C PRO A 157 -17.92 -7.58 -3.08
N LEU A 158 -18.57 -8.71 -3.30
CA LEU A 158 -17.95 -9.90 -3.90
C LEU A 158 -17.17 -9.59 -5.19
N HIS A 159 -17.79 -8.81 -6.08
CA HIS A 159 -17.17 -8.47 -7.38
C HIS A 159 -15.95 -7.55 -7.28
N LEU A 160 -15.73 -6.91 -6.10
CA LEU A 160 -14.58 -6.04 -5.85
C LEU A 160 -13.45 -6.73 -5.05
N ARG A 161 -13.69 -7.93 -4.52
CA ARG A 161 -12.69 -8.65 -3.70
C ARG A 161 -11.40 -8.92 -4.45
N LYS A 162 -11.47 -9.12 -5.77
CA LYS A 162 -10.27 -9.34 -6.59
C LYS A 162 -9.29 -8.16 -6.52
N TYR A 163 -9.80 -6.93 -6.39
CA TYR A 163 -8.94 -5.75 -6.29
C TYR A 163 -8.24 -5.67 -4.93
N PHE A 164 -8.93 -6.04 -3.86
CA PHE A 164 -8.29 -6.16 -2.55
C PHE A 164 -7.17 -7.20 -2.57
N ILE A 165 -7.44 -8.38 -3.16
CA ILE A 165 -6.43 -9.44 -3.30
C ILE A 165 -5.26 -8.95 -4.18
N LEU A 166 -5.53 -8.20 -5.24
CA LEU A 166 -4.48 -7.62 -6.09
C LEU A 166 -3.60 -6.67 -5.28
N GLY A 167 -4.19 -5.81 -4.45
CA GLY A 167 -3.43 -4.92 -3.56
C GLY A 167 -2.58 -5.68 -2.55
N LEU A 168 -3.11 -6.74 -1.95
CA LEU A 168 -2.33 -7.62 -1.06
C LEU A 168 -1.15 -8.27 -1.80
N ILE A 169 -1.38 -8.74 -3.02
CA ILE A 169 -0.33 -9.40 -3.83
C ILE A 169 0.74 -8.37 -4.23
N ASP A 170 0.36 -7.16 -4.55
CA ASP A 170 1.34 -6.13 -4.91
C ASP A 170 2.24 -5.76 -3.72
N GLY A 171 1.71 -5.73 -2.50
CA GLY A 171 2.52 -5.55 -1.29
C GLY A 171 3.25 -6.83 -0.88
N ASP A 172 2.55 -7.78 -0.31
CA ASP A 172 3.11 -8.98 0.35
C ASP A 172 3.16 -10.23 -0.55
N GLY A 173 2.75 -10.13 -1.81
CA GLY A 173 2.68 -11.28 -2.69
C GLY A 173 3.96 -11.53 -3.49
N CYS A 174 4.10 -12.77 -3.94
CA CYS A 174 5.22 -13.18 -4.79
C CYS A 174 4.71 -14.04 -5.95
N PHE A 175 5.11 -13.66 -7.17
CA PHE A 175 4.99 -14.46 -8.38
C PHE A 175 6.35 -15.12 -8.63
N TYR A 176 6.46 -16.42 -8.38
CA TYR A 176 7.72 -17.14 -8.47
C TYR A 176 7.72 -18.10 -9.68
N LEU A 177 8.78 -18.05 -10.47
CA LEU A 177 9.00 -18.97 -11.59
C LEU A 177 10.47 -19.33 -11.63
N ASN A 178 10.76 -20.63 -11.47
CA ASN A 178 12.08 -21.22 -11.69
C ASN A 178 11.94 -22.20 -12.86
N LYS A 179 12.40 -21.80 -14.04
CA LYS A 179 12.28 -22.58 -15.27
C LYS A 179 13.14 -23.84 -15.24
N SER A 180 14.34 -23.79 -14.62
CA SER A 180 15.26 -24.92 -14.57
C SER A 180 14.74 -26.06 -13.68
N GLN A 181 14.00 -25.73 -12.64
CA GLN A 181 13.40 -26.71 -11.73
C GLN A 181 11.91 -26.95 -12.01
N ASN A 182 11.37 -26.24 -12.98
CA ASN A 182 9.96 -26.30 -13.34
C ASN A 182 9.03 -26.01 -12.15
N ILE A 183 9.42 -25.05 -11.31
CA ILE A 183 8.66 -24.66 -10.11
C ILE A 183 7.95 -23.33 -10.40
N ILE A 184 6.65 -23.32 -10.16
CA ILE A 184 5.81 -22.12 -10.28
C ILE A 184 5.00 -21.99 -9.00
N GLN A 185 4.91 -20.76 -8.45
CA GLN A 185 4.14 -20.52 -7.25
C GLN A 185 3.65 -19.08 -7.23
N ILE A 186 2.44 -18.88 -6.73
CA ILE A 186 1.96 -17.58 -6.28
C ILE A 186 1.73 -17.69 -4.79
N SER A 187 2.22 -16.74 -4.02
CA SER A 187 2.01 -16.72 -2.58
C SER A 187 1.69 -15.31 -2.07
N ILE A 188 0.97 -15.24 -0.96
CA ILE A 188 0.78 -14.00 -0.18
C ILE A 188 1.30 -14.33 1.23
N SER A 189 2.29 -13.55 1.69
CA SER A 189 2.92 -13.77 2.99
C SER A 189 2.22 -12.98 4.09
N GLY A 190 2.35 -13.43 5.31
CA GLY A 190 1.81 -12.76 6.49
C GLY A 190 2.58 -13.14 7.74
N SER A 191 2.23 -12.54 8.86
CA SER A 191 2.79 -12.90 10.15
C SER A 191 2.40 -14.35 10.53
N GLU A 192 3.08 -14.93 11.52
CA GLU A 192 2.85 -16.31 11.95
C GLU A 192 1.38 -16.60 12.25
N ASN A 193 0.70 -15.66 12.85
CA ASN A 193 -0.69 -15.83 13.31
C ASN A 193 -1.72 -15.15 12.38
N GLN A 194 -1.32 -14.82 11.14
CA GLN A 194 -2.19 -14.17 10.18
C GLN A 194 -3.37 -15.07 9.83
N ASP A 195 -4.58 -14.55 9.95
CA ASP A 195 -5.78 -15.29 9.54
C ASP A 195 -5.98 -15.21 8.01
N UNK A 196 -5.64 -16.06 7.22
CA UNK A 196 -5.73 -16.19 5.94
C UNK A 196 -6.89 -16.84 5.50
N THR A 197 -7.75 -17.31 6.42
CA THR A 197 -8.94 -18.12 6.06
C THR A 197 -9.83 -17.45 5.01
N GLY A 198 -10.03 -16.15 5.14
CA GLY A 198 -10.85 -15.41 4.17
C GLY A 198 -10.29 -15.48 2.74
N ILE A 199 -8.96 -15.36 2.60
CA ILE A 199 -8.31 -15.49 1.29
C ILE A 199 -8.43 -16.91 0.76
N PHE A 200 -8.23 -17.91 1.63
CA PHE A 200 -8.39 -19.33 1.29
C PHE A 200 -9.80 -19.59 0.76
N ASN A 201 -10.81 -19.11 1.49
CA ASN A 201 -12.22 -19.30 1.10
C ASN A 201 -12.53 -18.58 -0.21
N TYR A 202 -11.98 -17.38 -0.41
CA TYR A 202 -12.14 -16.66 -1.68
C TYR A 202 -11.53 -17.45 -2.84
N PHE A 203 -10.32 -17.99 -2.69
CA PHE A 203 -9.70 -18.82 -3.73
C PHE A 203 -10.52 -20.08 -4.01
N THR A 204 -11.01 -20.74 -2.94
CA THR A 204 -11.87 -21.93 -3.05
C THR A 204 -13.16 -21.60 -3.84
N SER A 205 -13.77 -20.46 -3.55
CA SER A 205 -15.00 -20.04 -4.27
C SER A 205 -14.76 -19.81 -5.75
N LEU A 206 -13.53 -19.48 -6.13
CA LEU A 206 -13.10 -19.38 -7.55
C LEU A 206 -12.70 -20.76 -8.13
N GLY A 207 -12.74 -21.84 -7.35
CA GLY A 207 -12.25 -23.14 -7.78
C GLY A 207 -10.72 -23.21 -7.89
N ILE A 208 -10.02 -22.39 -7.07
CA ILE A 208 -8.56 -22.37 -7.01
C ILE A 208 -8.12 -23.12 -5.75
N SER A 209 -7.36 -24.20 -5.93
CA SER A 209 -6.77 -24.95 -4.82
C SER A 209 -5.55 -24.19 -4.28
N SER A 210 -5.56 -23.92 -2.98
CA SER A 210 -4.48 -23.23 -2.29
C SER A 210 -4.21 -23.91 -0.94
N ASN A 211 -3.05 -23.61 -0.35
CA ASN A 211 -2.67 -24.16 0.96
C ASN A 211 -2.16 -23.04 1.85
N ILE A 212 -2.56 -23.06 3.12
CA ILE A 212 -2.01 -22.18 4.14
C ILE A 212 -0.81 -22.91 4.76
N HIS A 213 0.34 -22.26 4.75
CA HIS A 213 1.60 -22.78 5.27
C HIS A 213 2.06 -21.88 6.40
N VAL A 214 2.39 -22.47 7.54
CA VAL A 214 2.92 -21.75 8.71
C VAL A 214 4.34 -22.24 8.97
N GLN A 215 5.29 -21.34 8.97
CA GLN A 215 6.70 -21.62 9.29
C GLN A 215 7.02 -21.00 10.65
N LYS A 216 7.53 -21.82 11.57
CA LYS A 216 7.85 -21.36 12.93
C LYS A 216 9.33 -21.02 13.11
N THR A 217 10.22 -21.63 12.32
CA THR A 217 11.67 -21.43 12.40
C THR A 217 12.28 -21.41 11.00
N PRO A 218 13.34 -20.66 10.75
CA PRO A 218 13.99 -19.65 11.61
C PRO A 218 13.25 -18.31 11.69
N ILE A 219 12.31 -18.07 10.80
CA ILE A 219 11.50 -16.85 10.76
C ILE A 219 10.04 -17.26 10.88
N CYS A 220 9.36 -16.74 11.91
CA CYS A 220 7.94 -16.99 12.12
C CYS A 220 7.12 -16.23 11.08
N CYS A 221 6.47 -16.95 10.18
CA CYS A 221 5.63 -16.36 9.13
C CYS A 221 4.59 -17.36 8.65
N SER A 222 3.56 -16.84 8.04
CA SER A 222 2.58 -17.65 7.33
C SER A 222 2.54 -17.24 5.85
N ALA A 223 1.99 -18.10 5.02
CA ALA A 223 1.74 -17.76 3.62
C ALA A 223 0.60 -18.62 3.09
N ILE A 224 -0.25 -18.02 2.27
CA ILE A 224 -1.14 -18.82 1.44
C ILE A 224 -0.46 -19.00 0.07
N ARG A 225 -0.44 -20.23 -0.44
CA ARG A 225 0.29 -20.62 -1.66
C ARG A 225 -0.61 -21.33 -2.65
N ILE A 226 -0.39 -21.03 -3.92
CA ILE A 226 -0.99 -21.72 -5.07
C ILE A 226 0.17 -22.24 -5.91
N THR A 227 0.23 -23.56 -6.12
CA THR A 227 1.31 -24.23 -6.86
C THR A 227 0.81 -24.97 -8.08
N ASN A 228 -0.49 -25.27 -8.14
CA ASN A 228 -1.06 -25.96 -9.30
C ASN A 228 -1.27 -24.99 -10.46
N ARG A 229 -0.86 -25.40 -11.67
CA ARG A 229 -0.85 -24.56 -12.87
C ARG A 229 -2.22 -24.01 -13.23
N LYS A 230 -3.27 -24.83 -13.10
CA LYS A 230 -4.64 -24.43 -13.40
C LYS A 230 -5.11 -23.28 -12.48
N GLY A 231 -4.84 -23.42 -11.17
CA GLY A 231 -5.16 -22.38 -10.20
C GLY A 231 -4.38 -21.09 -10.43
N ILE A 232 -3.09 -21.21 -10.77
CA ILE A 232 -2.23 -20.07 -11.08
C ILE A 232 -2.78 -19.30 -12.28
N LEU A 233 -3.11 -20.01 -13.39
CA LEU A 233 -3.69 -19.37 -14.58
C LEU A 233 -5.02 -18.68 -14.26
N LYS A 234 -5.85 -19.35 -13.46
CA LYS A 234 -7.16 -18.82 -13.06
C LYS A 234 -7.01 -17.55 -12.22
N LEU A 235 -6.09 -17.57 -11.23
CA LEU A 235 -5.85 -16.38 -10.40
C LEU A 235 -5.29 -15.22 -11.23
N ILE A 236 -4.29 -15.47 -12.09
CA ILE A 236 -3.72 -14.43 -12.94
C ILE A 236 -4.81 -13.79 -13.81
N THR A 237 -5.66 -14.63 -14.40
CA THR A 237 -6.78 -14.13 -15.24
C THR A 237 -7.75 -13.29 -14.40
N GLU A 238 -8.16 -13.79 -13.23
CA GLU A 238 -9.09 -13.08 -12.35
C GLU A 238 -8.55 -11.72 -11.93
N LEU A 239 -7.27 -11.65 -11.56
CA LEU A 239 -6.65 -10.42 -11.03
C LEU A 239 -6.50 -9.35 -12.11
N TYR A 240 -6.16 -9.72 -13.34
CA TYR A 240 -5.75 -8.75 -14.36
C TYR A 240 -6.76 -8.55 -15.50
N ILE A 241 -7.87 -9.29 -15.49
CA ILE A 241 -8.92 -9.09 -16.49
C ILE A 241 -9.62 -7.73 -16.24
N ASP A 242 -9.76 -6.96 -17.30
CA ASP A 242 -10.52 -5.70 -17.31
C ASP A 242 -10.09 -4.68 -16.25
N THR A 243 -8.78 -4.63 -15.94
CA THR A 243 -8.27 -3.61 -15.02
C THR A 243 -6.89 -3.10 -15.41
N GLN A 244 -6.64 -1.84 -15.10
CA GLN A 244 -5.30 -1.24 -15.20
C GLN A 244 -4.64 -1.15 -13.82
N LEU A 245 -5.35 -1.53 -12.74
CA LEU A 245 -4.78 -1.55 -11.38
C LEU A 245 -3.70 -2.63 -11.28
N GLY A 246 -2.74 -2.39 -10.41
CA GLY A 246 -1.65 -3.33 -10.13
C GLY A 246 -0.30 -2.83 -10.63
N LEU A 247 0.75 -3.25 -9.93
CA LEU A 247 2.13 -2.88 -10.28
C LEU A 247 2.55 -3.53 -11.60
N SER A 248 3.13 -2.73 -12.49
CA SER A 248 3.61 -3.20 -13.82
C SER A 248 4.55 -4.38 -13.69
N ARG A 249 5.52 -4.34 -12.77
CA ARG A 249 6.48 -5.44 -12.57
C ARG A 249 5.82 -6.75 -12.15
N LYS A 250 4.76 -6.69 -11.36
CA LYS A 250 3.99 -7.88 -10.93
C LYS A 250 3.15 -8.42 -12.10
N ARG A 251 2.52 -7.53 -12.85
CA ARG A 251 1.74 -7.86 -14.06
C ARG A 251 2.64 -8.52 -15.12
N GLU A 252 3.83 -7.96 -15.36
CA GLU A 252 4.81 -8.53 -16.30
C GLU A 252 5.21 -9.95 -15.86
N LYS A 253 5.50 -10.15 -14.56
CA LYS A 253 5.88 -11.46 -14.03
C LYS A 253 4.72 -12.46 -14.13
N ALA A 254 3.50 -12.02 -13.85
CA ALA A 254 2.29 -12.85 -14.04
C ALA A 254 2.14 -13.27 -15.52
N GLY A 255 2.37 -12.33 -16.44
CA GLY A 255 2.35 -12.61 -17.89
C GLY A 255 3.43 -13.62 -18.29
N GLU A 256 4.65 -13.50 -17.76
CA GLU A 256 5.73 -14.47 -18.00
C GLU A 256 5.31 -15.88 -17.55
N ILE A 257 4.72 -15.99 -16.36
CA ILE A 257 4.24 -17.27 -15.81
C ILE A 257 3.13 -17.84 -16.69
N LYS A 258 2.15 -17.01 -17.06
CA LYS A 258 1.03 -17.44 -17.94
C LYS A 258 1.57 -18.01 -19.26
N ASN A 259 2.48 -17.30 -19.90
CA ASN A 259 3.07 -17.73 -21.19
C ASN A 259 3.86 -19.04 -21.01
N TYR A 260 4.62 -19.18 -19.94
CA TYR A 260 5.37 -20.40 -19.66
C TYR A 260 4.44 -21.61 -19.52
N ILE A 261 3.37 -21.51 -18.75
CA ILE A 261 2.39 -22.60 -18.55
C ILE A 261 1.70 -22.95 -19.89
N MET A 262 1.33 -21.94 -20.68
CA MET A 262 0.66 -22.15 -21.96
C MET A 262 1.57 -22.85 -22.97
N TYR A 263 2.87 -22.52 -22.96
CA TYR A 263 3.88 -23.18 -23.82
C TYR A 263 4.05 -24.65 -23.45
N GLU A 264 4.17 -24.99 -22.16
CA GLU A 264 4.25 -26.38 -21.70
C GLU A 264 3.04 -27.21 -22.17
N ASN A 265 1.84 -26.65 -22.03
CA ASN A 265 0.60 -27.32 -22.42
C ASN A 265 0.57 -27.63 -23.95
N LYS A 266 1.15 -26.76 -24.77
CA LYS A 266 1.23 -26.97 -26.22
C LYS A 266 2.24 -28.09 -26.57
N SER A 267 3.39 -28.11 -25.93
CA SER A 267 4.42 -29.13 -26.20
C SER A 267 3.95 -30.52 -25.80
N ILE A 268 3.24 -30.68 -24.70
CA ILE A 268 2.66 -31.96 -24.25
C ILE A 268 1.58 -32.46 -25.27
N LYS A 269 0.75 -31.53 -25.80
CA LYS A 269 -0.27 -31.91 -26.79
C LYS A 269 0.34 -32.27 -28.15
N GLY A 270 1.45 -31.65 -28.50
CA GLY A 270 2.16 -31.94 -29.76
C GLY A 270 2.79 -33.34 -29.75
N SER A 271 3.39 -33.75 -28.61
CA SER A 271 4.03 -35.05 -28.47
C SER A 271 3.02 -36.23 -28.48
N ARG A 272 1.75 -36.00 -28.08
CA ARG A 272 0.70 -37.05 -28.09
C ARG A 272 0.03 -37.24 -29.45
N LYS A 273 0.33 -36.40 -30.45
CA LYS A 273 -0.23 -36.53 -31.81
C LYS A 273 0.73 -37.20 -32.78
N SER A 274 1.94 -37.58 -32.34
CA SER A 274 2.94 -38.23 -33.17
C SER A 274 3.06 -39.75 -32.93
N ASP A 275 2.17 -40.35 -32.14
CA ASP A 275 2.00 -41.78 -31.95
C ASP A 275 0.74 -42.27 -32.65
#